data_7e76e6cdd6f7225527bd3f1aa96916c9
#
_entry.id   7e76e6cdd6f7225527bd3f1aa96916c9
#
_cell.length_a   1.000
_cell.length_b   1.000
_cell.length_c   1.000
_cell.angle_alpha   90.00
_cell.angle_beta   90.00
_cell.angle_gamma   90.00
#
_symmetry.space_group_name_H-M   'P 1'
#
loop_
_entity.id
_entity.type
_entity.pdbx_description
1 polymer ?
#
loop_
_entity_poly.entity_id
_entity_poly.type
_entity_poly.pdbx_seq_one_letter_code
_entity_poly.pdbx_strand_id
1 'polypeptide(L)'
;MSTMLKGSREPIGSRYRLALLDLDGVVYRGRQPVDHAASSIREAQGAGMLVQYTTNNSSRPQSVVARQLRGFGLDVAPERIITSAVVAARMVARQVPRAAKVLVLGAEHLREEIAKVGLRIVPASQDRPIAVVQGWYPQLQWSELADVSYAVEHGALYFVTNRDLTLPQENGIAPGCGSMIQAVVNATGVEPVCSAGKPESAMYDEARALVAGDDSDPVARERCLAVGDRLDTDIEAGNRGGYDSMAVLTGVTNPTELMLAPPRLRPTYIVRDLRGLNMTQPMPRQMDERCWTCGGQSASFAEDGGLRVSDETSIDALRAACSLAWDMADRGSAPDSRSLPDFTVESMGVGAAS
;
A
#
# COMPACT_ATOMS: atom_id res chain seq x y z
N MET A 1 19.16 -0.98 -7.08
CA MET A 1 19.85 -1.63 -5.94
C MET A 1 18.99 -2.80 -5.52
N SER A 2 19.57 -3.99 -5.27
CA SER A 2 18.82 -5.14 -4.76
C SER A 2 18.26 -4.80 -3.37
N THR A 3 16.95 -4.92 -3.17
CA THR A 3 16.31 -4.66 -1.89
C THR A 3 16.38 -5.96 -1.08
N MET A 4 17.30 -6.04 -0.15
CA MET A 4 17.42 -7.17 0.79
C MET A 4 16.73 -6.83 2.10
N LEU A 5 16.23 -7.85 2.81
CA LEU A 5 15.66 -7.69 4.14
C LEU A 5 16.65 -7.05 5.11
N LYS A 6 16.16 -6.14 5.94
CA LYS A 6 16.92 -5.50 7.02
C LYS A 6 16.65 -6.17 8.36
N GLY A 7 17.64 -6.10 9.26
CA GLY A 7 17.46 -6.36 10.68
C GLY A 7 17.21 -5.07 11.46
N SER A 8 16.66 -5.22 12.67
CA SER A 8 16.53 -4.14 13.64
C SER A 8 16.93 -4.64 15.04
N ARG A 9 17.84 -3.91 15.72
CA ARG A 9 18.25 -4.21 17.10
C ARG A 9 17.26 -3.64 18.11
N GLU A 10 16.42 -2.71 17.70
CA GLU A 10 15.36 -2.10 18.48
C GLU A 10 14.00 -2.48 17.87
N PRO A 11 12.90 -2.41 18.64
CA PRO A 11 11.57 -2.54 18.08
C PRO A 11 11.39 -1.58 16.88
N ILE A 12 10.76 -2.04 15.80
CA ILE A 12 10.57 -1.22 14.61
C ILE A 12 9.88 0.10 14.94
N GLY A 13 8.87 0.08 15.82
CA GLY A 13 8.17 1.27 16.28
C GLY A 13 9.05 2.35 16.92
N SER A 14 10.20 1.97 17.50
CA SER A 14 11.18 2.92 18.06
C SER A 14 12.12 3.48 17.00
N ARG A 15 12.36 2.75 15.92
CA ARG A 15 13.26 3.14 14.83
C ARG A 15 12.66 4.21 13.92
N TYR A 16 11.35 4.09 13.61
CA TYR A 16 10.65 4.98 12.71
C TYR A 16 9.78 5.98 13.47
N ARG A 17 9.74 7.22 12.98
CA ARG A 17 8.91 8.29 13.53
C ARG A 17 7.44 8.16 13.12
N LEU A 18 7.20 7.66 11.90
CA LEU A 18 5.88 7.62 11.28
C LEU A 18 5.64 6.28 10.60
N ALA A 19 4.53 5.62 10.96
CA ALA A 19 3.98 4.52 10.21
C ALA A 19 2.89 5.01 9.23
N LEU A 20 2.99 4.55 7.99
CA LEU A 20 2.05 4.78 6.90
C LEU A 20 1.33 3.45 6.68
N LEU A 21 0.25 3.22 7.46
CA LEU A 21 -0.45 1.93 7.53
C LEU A 21 -1.53 1.84 6.45
N ASP A 22 -1.52 0.81 5.65
CA ASP A 22 -2.73 0.40 4.92
C ASP A 22 -3.83 -0.05 5.89
N LEU A 23 -5.04 -0.12 5.42
CA LEU A 23 -6.22 -0.43 6.23
C LEU A 23 -6.73 -1.86 6.01
N ASP A 24 -7.12 -2.19 4.77
CA ASP A 24 -7.73 -3.50 4.47
C ASP A 24 -6.64 -4.58 4.42
N GLY A 25 -6.85 -5.68 5.14
CA GLY A 25 -5.81 -6.71 5.31
C GLY A 25 -4.76 -6.41 6.40
N VAL A 26 -4.65 -5.17 6.87
CA VAL A 26 -3.67 -4.73 7.88
C VAL A 26 -4.32 -4.43 9.22
N VAL A 27 -5.30 -3.53 9.24
CA VAL A 27 -6.02 -3.11 10.46
C VAL A 27 -7.36 -3.82 10.58
N TYR A 28 -8.02 -4.07 9.46
CA TYR A 28 -9.28 -4.81 9.40
C TYR A 28 -9.39 -5.60 8.09
N ARG A 29 -10.37 -6.53 8.02
CA ARG A 29 -10.85 -7.18 6.79
C ARG A 29 -12.34 -6.91 6.67
N GLY A 30 -12.73 -6.05 5.74
CA GLY A 30 -14.12 -5.62 5.61
C GLY A 30 -14.65 -4.95 6.88
N ARG A 31 -15.47 -5.67 7.66
CA ARG A 31 -16.04 -5.17 8.92
C ARG A 31 -15.38 -5.72 10.18
N GLN A 32 -14.46 -6.67 10.06
CA GLN A 32 -13.82 -7.34 11.19
C GLN A 32 -12.41 -6.79 11.41
N PRO A 33 -12.01 -6.49 12.67
CA PRO A 33 -10.63 -6.11 12.96
C PRO A 33 -9.69 -7.29 12.70
N VAL A 34 -8.47 -6.99 12.28
CA VAL A 34 -7.36 -7.96 12.28
C VAL A 34 -6.90 -8.17 13.72
N ASP A 35 -6.68 -9.42 14.08
CA ASP A 35 -6.21 -9.79 15.42
C ASP A 35 -4.92 -9.03 15.77
N HIS A 36 -4.84 -8.57 17.02
CA HIS A 36 -3.71 -7.81 17.57
C HIS A 36 -3.44 -6.45 16.92
N ALA A 37 -4.11 -6.05 15.81
CA ALA A 37 -3.80 -4.80 15.11
C ALA A 37 -3.97 -3.58 16.02
N ALA A 38 -5.13 -3.43 16.65
CA ALA A 38 -5.40 -2.26 17.50
C ALA A 38 -4.47 -2.18 18.73
N SER A 39 -4.16 -3.30 19.38
CA SER A 39 -3.24 -3.33 20.52
C SER A 39 -1.81 -2.96 20.10
N SER A 40 -1.33 -3.52 19.00
CA SER A 40 0.02 -3.27 18.49
C SER A 40 0.21 -1.82 18.02
N ILE A 41 -0.80 -1.23 17.40
CA ILE A 41 -0.78 0.19 17.00
C ILE A 41 -0.71 1.09 18.24
N ARG A 42 -1.54 0.85 19.27
CA ARG A 42 -1.50 1.64 20.52
C ARG A 42 -0.16 1.52 21.25
N GLU A 43 0.43 0.33 21.27
CA GLU A 43 1.74 0.10 21.86
C GLU A 43 2.83 0.89 21.13
N ALA A 44 2.86 0.84 19.79
CA ALA A 44 3.80 1.60 18.98
C ALA A 44 3.60 3.12 19.15
N GLN A 45 2.35 3.59 19.25
CA GLN A 45 2.03 4.99 19.54
C GLN A 45 2.50 5.39 20.95
N GLY A 46 2.33 4.52 21.95
CA GLY A 46 2.84 4.71 23.30
C GLY A 46 4.38 4.83 23.36
N ALA A 47 5.09 4.17 22.44
CA ALA A 47 6.52 4.29 22.24
C ALA A 47 6.93 5.56 21.44
N GLY A 48 5.97 6.39 21.01
CA GLY A 48 6.21 7.66 20.32
C GLY A 48 6.10 7.63 18.79
N MET A 49 5.67 6.50 18.19
CA MET A 49 5.44 6.41 16.75
C MET A 49 4.16 7.14 16.38
N LEU A 50 4.24 8.02 15.40
CA LEU A 50 3.07 8.61 14.75
C LEU A 50 2.47 7.62 13.76
N VAL A 51 1.15 7.66 13.57
CA VAL A 51 0.45 6.79 12.61
C VAL A 51 -0.44 7.60 11.70
N GLN A 52 -0.29 7.38 10.40
CA GLN A 52 -1.23 7.79 9.37
C GLN A 52 -1.79 6.54 8.69
N TYR A 53 -3.08 6.54 8.45
CA TYR A 53 -3.78 5.44 7.79
C TYR A 53 -3.99 5.79 6.33
N THR A 54 -3.60 4.91 5.42
CA THR A 54 -3.66 5.16 3.97
C THR A 54 -4.58 4.17 3.29
N THR A 55 -5.41 4.61 2.34
CA THR A 55 -6.30 3.72 1.61
C THR A 55 -6.52 4.17 0.16
N ASN A 56 -6.47 3.23 -0.78
CA ASN A 56 -6.84 3.48 -2.17
C ASN A 56 -8.33 3.77 -2.37
N ASN A 57 -9.16 3.52 -1.36
CA ASN A 57 -10.59 3.77 -1.43
C ASN A 57 -10.87 5.28 -1.46
N SER A 58 -11.41 5.78 -2.58
CA SER A 58 -11.80 7.18 -2.77
C SER A 58 -13.28 7.46 -2.47
N SER A 59 -14.06 6.44 -2.15
CA SER A 59 -15.52 6.59 -2.00
C SER A 59 -16.00 6.79 -0.57
N ARG A 60 -15.17 6.45 0.43
CA ARG A 60 -15.53 6.53 1.85
C ARG A 60 -14.94 7.77 2.52
N PRO A 61 -15.76 8.65 3.12
CA PRO A 61 -15.28 9.80 3.88
C PRO A 61 -14.35 9.39 5.03
N GLN A 62 -13.32 10.21 5.29
CA GLN A 62 -12.38 10.02 6.39
C GLN A 62 -13.08 9.83 7.75
N SER A 63 -14.16 10.58 8.01
CA SER A 63 -14.97 10.49 9.24
C SER A 63 -15.64 9.13 9.43
N VAL A 64 -16.05 8.48 8.32
CA VAL A 64 -16.66 7.14 8.35
C VAL A 64 -15.62 6.09 8.69
N VAL A 65 -14.43 6.18 8.07
CA VAL A 65 -13.31 5.28 8.36
C VAL A 65 -12.82 5.48 9.81
N ALA A 66 -12.65 6.72 10.26
CA ALA A 66 -12.25 7.02 11.64
C ALA A 66 -13.23 6.44 12.66
N ARG A 67 -14.54 6.50 12.38
CA ARG A 67 -15.57 5.90 13.23
C ARG A 67 -15.44 4.39 13.32
N GLN A 68 -15.14 3.71 12.18
CA GLN A 68 -14.90 2.27 12.16
C GLN A 68 -13.67 1.91 12.99
N LEU A 69 -12.56 2.63 12.84
CA LEU A 69 -11.32 2.39 13.60
C LEU A 69 -11.50 2.63 15.11
N ARG A 70 -12.30 3.65 15.49
CA ARG A 70 -12.68 3.85 16.90
C ARG A 70 -13.50 2.69 17.45
N GLY A 71 -14.36 2.09 16.63
CA GLY A 71 -15.07 0.85 16.98
C GLY A 71 -14.15 -0.35 17.27
N PHE A 72 -12.93 -0.34 16.75
CA PHE A 72 -11.88 -1.34 17.04
C PHE A 72 -10.98 -0.94 18.23
N GLY A 73 -11.27 0.17 18.91
CA GLY A 73 -10.52 0.65 20.06
C GLY A 73 -9.28 1.48 19.71
N LEU A 74 -9.23 2.06 18.50
CA LEU A 74 -8.20 3.02 18.08
C LEU A 74 -8.73 4.44 18.19
N ASP A 75 -8.04 5.33 18.88
CA ASP A 75 -8.38 6.75 18.91
C ASP A 75 -7.81 7.44 17.67
N VAL A 76 -8.67 7.63 16.66
CA VAL A 76 -8.27 8.14 15.35
C VAL A 76 -9.10 9.36 14.98
N ALA A 77 -8.44 10.49 14.79
CA ALA A 77 -9.03 11.68 14.17
C ALA A 77 -9.14 11.50 12.64
N PRO A 78 -10.20 12.03 11.98
CA PRO A 78 -10.39 11.90 10.53
C PRO A 78 -9.15 12.35 9.71
N GLU A 79 -8.43 13.36 10.16
CA GLU A 79 -7.24 13.93 9.52
C GLU A 79 -6.05 12.96 9.49
N ARG A 80 -6.11 11.89 10.28
CA ARG A 80 -5.11 10.80 10.27
C ARG A 80 -5.37 9.76 9.18
N ILE A 81 -6.43 9.92 8.41
CA ILE A 81 -6.80 9.01 7.33
C ILE A 81 -6.58 9.70 5.99
N ILE A 82 -5.70 9.13 5.19
CA ILE A 82 -5.34 9.62 3.87
C ILE A 82 -6.01 8.72 2.83
N THR A 83 -7.05 9.23 2.19
CA THR A 83 -7.73 8.53 1.09
C THR A 83 -7.15 8.96 -0.25
N SER A 84 -7.28 8.12 -1.25
CA SER A 84 -6.88 8.52 -2.62
C SER A 84 -7.68 9.72 -3.15
N ALA A 85 -8.86 10.02 -2.60
CA ALA A 85 -9.62 11.23 -2.91
C ALA A 85 -8.91 12.51 -2.40
N VAL A 86 -8.43 12.50 -1.15
CA VAL A 86 -7.64 13.62 -0.57
C VAL A 86 -6.39 13.87 -1.40
N VAL A 87 -5.66 12.81 -1.72
CA VAL A 87 -4.42 12.90 -2.51
C VAL A 87 -4.71 13.45 -3.91
N ALA A 88 -5.71 12.90 -4.61
CA ALA A 88 -6.11 13.35 -5.95
C ALA A 88 -6.46 14.83 -5.98
N ALA A 89 -7.27 15.29 -5.03
CA ALA A 89 -7.66 16.70 -4.94
C ALA A 89 -6.44 17.62 -4.80
N ARG A 90 -5.51 17.29 -3.90
CA ARG A 90 -4.28 18.08 -3.70
C ARG A 90 -3.34 18.01 -4.90
N MET A 91 -3.22 16.85 -5.56
CA MET A 91 -2.42 16.71 -6.78
C MET A 91 -2.94 17.59 -7.91
N VAL A 92 -4.26 17.57 -8.15
CA VAL A 92 -4.88 18.44 -9.18
C VAL A 92 -4.67 19.92 -8.85
N ALA A 93 -4.93 20.32 -7.59
CA ALA A 93 -4.79 21.72 -7.17
C ALA A 93 -3.37 22.28 -7.35
N ARG A 94 -2.34 21.42 -7.35
CA ARG A 94 -0.94 21.83 -7.64
C ARG A 94 -0.63 22.00 -9.13
N GLN A 95 -1.45 21.41 -10.02
CA GLN A 95 -1.17 21.34 -11.46
C GLN A 95 -2.11 22.22 -12.29
N VAL A 96 -3.17 22.75 -11.69
CA VAL A 96 -4.12 23.63 -12.37
C VAL A 96 -4.26 24.98 -11.65
N PRO A 97 -4.66 26.07 -12.36
CA PRO A 97 -4.91 27.36 -11.74
C PRO A 97 -5.97 27.29 -10.63
N ARG A 98 -5.91 28.24 -9.67
CA ARG A 98 -6.95 28.37 -8.64
C ARG A 98 -8.33 28.54 -9.28
N ALA A 99 -9.35 27.94 -8.66
CA ALA A 99 -10.73 27.94 -9.14
C ALA A 99 -10.92 27.37 -10.56
N ALA A 100 -9.96 26.58 -11.03
CA ALA A 100 -10.07 25.91 -12.32
C ALA A 100 -11.32 25.03 -12.39
N LYS A 101 -11.91 24.94 -13.58
CA LYS A 101 -13.03 24.03 -13.86
C LYS A 101 -12.53 22.60 -13.93
N VAL A 102 -13.13 21.69 -13.16
CA VAL A 102 -12.79 20.27 -13.09
C VAL A 102 -14.05 19.41 -13.23
N LEU A 103 -14.00 18.45 -14.13
CA LEU A 103 -15.03 17.39 -14.21
C LEU A 103 -14.66 16.27 -13.25
N VAL A 104 -15.59 15.85 -12.40
CA VAL A 104 -15.34 14.81 -11.39
C VAL A 104 -16.28 13.64 -11.62
N LEU A 105 -15.72 12.48 -11.94
CA LEU A 105 -16.40 11.19 -11.95
C LEU A 105 -16.00 10.40 -10.70
N GLY A 106 -16.91 10.26 -9.74
CA GLY A 106 -16.62 9.53 -8.50
C GLY A 106 -17.66 9.81 -7.41
N ALA A 107 -17.45 9.20 -6.25
CA ALA A 107 -18.32 9.36 -5.09
C ALA A 107 -18.32 10.81 -4.57
N GLU A 108 -19.35 11.14 -3.77
CA GLU A 108 -19.49 12.47 -3.19
C GLU A 108 -18.27 12.91 -2.38
N HIS A 109 -17.61 11.98 -1.66
CA HIS A 109 -16.37 12.27 -0.94
C HIS A 109 -15.28 12.86 -1.84
N LEU A 110 -15.09 12.33 -3.06
CA LEU A 110 -14.11 12.88 -4.01
C LEU A 110 -14.49 14.30 -4.43
N ARG A 111 -15.79 14.57 -4.66
CA ARG A 111 -16.29 15.91 -5.00
C ARG A 111 -16.05 16.90 -3.86
N GLU A 112 -16.33 16.50 -2.63
CA GLU A 112 -16.06 17.31 -1.44
C GLU A 112 -14.59 17.67 -1.31
N GLU A 113 -13.66 16.71 -1.52
CA GLU A 113 -12.22 16.96 -1.43
C GLU A 113 -11.73 17.91 -2.54
N ILE A 114 -12.25 17.77 -3.77
CA ILE A 114 -11.97 18.70 -4.88
C ILE A 114 -12.49 20.13 -4.56
N ALA A 115 -13.67 20.24 -3.96
CA ALA A 115 -14.22 21.55 -3.57
C ALA A 115 -13.41 22.18 -2.42
N LYS A 116 -12.97 21.41 -1.42
CA LYS A 116 -12.14 21.89 -0.29
C LYS A 116 -10.82 22.53 -0.73
N VAL A 117 -10.22 22.07 -1.82
CA VAL A 117 -9.00 22.66 -2.36
C VAL A 117 -9.27 23.87 -3.27
N GLY A 118 -10.52 24.37 -3.33
CA GLY A 118 -10.92 25.58 -4.03
C GLY A 118 -11.05 25.44 -5.55
N LEU A 119 -11.21 24.23 -6.07
CA LEU A 119 -11.49 23.97 -7.48
C LEU A 119 -13.01 24.03 -7.76
N ARG A 120 -13.37 24.40 -9.00
CA ARG A 120 -14.77 24.52 -9.42
C ARG A 120 -15.20 23.27 -10.15
N ILE A 121 -16.06 22.47 -9.53
CA ILE A 121 -16.66 21.30 -10.16
C ILE A 121 -17.68 21.75 -11.19
N VAL A 122 -17.60 21.18 -12.40
CA VAL A 122 -18.57 21.37 -13.49
C VAL A 122 -19.33 20.08 -13.76
N PRO A 123 -20.60 20.18 -14.18
CA PRO A 123 -21.46 18.99 -14.36
C PRO A 123 -21.16 18.19 -15.62
N ALA A 124 -20.55 18.78 -16.65
CA ALA A 124 -20.36 18.13 -17.94
C ALA A 124 -19.10 18.59 -18.69
N SER A 125 -18.65 17.80 -19.66
CA SER A 125 -17.53 18.10 -20.56
C SER A 125 -17.75 19.36 -21.40
N GLN A 126 -19.01 19.68 -21.75
CA GLN A 126 -19.39 20.89 -22.49
C GLN A 126 -19.04 22.19 -21.76
N ASP A 127 -18.89 22.14 -20.45
CA ASP A 127 -18.40 23.28 -19.65
C ASP A 127 -16.91 23.56 -19.83
N ARG A 128 -16.22 22.76 -20.64
CA ARG A 128 -14.78 22.85 -20.96
C ARG A 128 -13.91 22.83 -19.68
N PRO A 129 -13.95 21.72 -18.91
CA PRO A 129 -13.03 21.54 -17.79
C PRO A 129 -11.59 21.45 -18.30
N ILE A 130 -10.63 22.00 -17.54
CA ILE A 130 -9.21 21.86 -17.86
C ILE A 130 -8.58 20.62 -17.23
N ALA A 131 -9.30 19.96 -16.32
CA ALA A 131 -8.91 18.69 -15.74
C ALA A 131 -10.13 17.80 -15.50
N VAL A 132 -9.88 16.52 -15.54
CA VAL A 132 -10.81 15.45 -15.15
C VAL A 132 -10.20 14.70 -13.97
N VAL A 133 -11.01 14.38 -12.96
CA VAL A 133 -10.62 13.49 -11.86
C VAL A 133 -11.56 12.31 -11.84
N GLN A 134 -11.05 11.12 -12.15
CA GLN A 134 -11.83 9.89 -12.13
C GLN A 134 -11.50 9.05 -10.91
N GLY A 135 -12.53 8.72 -10.14
CA GLY A 135 -12.58 7.68 -9.13
C GLY A 135 -13.61 6.62 -9.50
N TRP A 136 -14.14 5.94 -8.47
CA TRP A 136 -15.14 4.90 -8.61
C TRP A 136 -16.27 5.07 -7.59
N TYR A 137 -17.48 4.65 -7.96
CA TYR A 137 -18.62 4.47 -7.06
C TYR A 137 -19.61 3.45 -7.64
N PRO A 138 -20.46 2.81 -6.81
CA PRO A 138 -21.26 1.65 -7.24
C PRO A 138 -22.27 1.92 -8.36
N GLN A 139 -22.75 3.15 -8.50
CA GLN A 139 -23.77 3.54 -9.47
C GLN A 139 -23.20 4.17 -10.76
N LEU A 140 -21.88 4.06 -10.98
CA LEU A 140 -21.20 4.60 -12.15
C LEU A 140 -21.86 4.11 -13.45
N GLN A 141 -22.17 5.06 -14.34
CA GLN A 141 -22.86 4.81 -15.60
C GLN A 141 -21.94 4.98 -16.81
N TRP A 142 -22.25 4.28 -17.91
CA TRP A 142 -21.52 4.44 -19.16
C TRP A 142 -21.53 5.89 -19.67
N SER A 143 -22.64 6.62 -19.52
CA SER A 143 -22.75 8.02 -19.92
C SER A 143 -21.74 8.95 -19.24
N GLU A 144 -21.38 8.64 -17.99
CA GLU A 144 -20.38 9.40 -17.24
C GLU A 144 -18.96 9.10 -17.74
N LEU A 145 -18.66 7.82 -18.10
CA LEU A 145 -17.40 7.45 -18.75
C LEU A 145 -17.26 8.11 -20.11
N ALA A 146 -18.36 8.18 -20.89
CA ALA A 146 -18.37 8.87 -22.16
C ALA A 146 -18.09 10.37 -22.01
N ASP A 147 -18.70 11.03 -21.01
CA ASP A 147 -18.48 12.45 -20.75
C ASP A 147 -17.03 12.76 -20.30
N VAL A 148 -16.46 11.89 -19.45
CA VAL A 148 -15.03 11.93 -19.11
C VAL A 148 -14.16 11.81 -20.36
N SER A 149 -14.49 10.83 -21.24
CA SER A 149 -13.75 10.62 -22.49
C SER A 149 -13.80 11.86 -23.39
N TYR A 150 -14.96 12.50 -23.54
CA TYR A 150 -15.10 13.74 -24.31
C TYR A 150 -14.23 14.88 -23.74
N ALA A 151 -14.20 15.06 -22.42
CA ALA A 151 -13.36 16.06 -21.80
C ALA A 151 -11.87 15.80 -22.03
N VAL A 152 -11.43 14.54 -21.87
CA VAL A 152 -10.03 14.10 -22.09
C VAL A 152 -9.63 14.28 -23.56
N GLU A 153 -10.47 13.87 -24.50
CA GLU A 153 -10.24 14.05 -25.95
C GLU A 153 -10.10 15.53 -26.35
N HIS A 154 -10.82 16.42 -25.64
CA HIS A 154 -10.70 17.88 -25.82
C HIS A 154 -9.53 18.50 -25.06
N GLY A 155 -8.62 17.71 -24.50
CA GLY A 155 -7.36 18.15 -23.93
C GLY A 155 -7.39 18.45 -22.43
N ALA A 156 -8.43 18.03 -21.70
CA ALA A 156 -8.41 18.11 -20.25
C ALA A 156 -7.34 17.19 -19.66
N LEU A 157 -6.58 17.65 -18.65
CA LEU A 157 -5.63 16.82 -17.91
C LEU A 157 -6.38 15.71 -17.18
N TYR A 158 -5.96 14.46 -17.37
CA TYR A 158 -6.63 13.29 -16.83
C TYR A 158 -5.95 12.78 -15.56
N PHE A 159 -6.62 12.90 -14.42
CA PHE A 159 -6.18 12.43 -13.10
C PHE A 159 -7.08 11.29 -12.63
N VAL A 160 -6.48 10.34 -11.89
CA VAL A 160 -7.20 9.19 -11.35
C VAL A 160 -6.91 8.96 -9.88
N THR A 161 -7.88 8.42 -9.14
CA THR A 161 -7.73 8.20 -7.70
C THR A 161 -6.89 6.97 -7.39
N ASN A 162 -7.04 5.88 -8.13
CA ASN A 162 -6.23 4.65 -8.03
C ASN A 162 -6.37 3.84 -9.33
N ARG A 163 -5.53 2.83 -9.50
CA ARG A 163 -5.52 1.95 -10.69
C ARG A 163 -5.88 0.49 -10.36
N ASP A 164 -6.56 0.24 -9.26
CA ASP A 164 -6.96 -1.11 -8.85
C ASP A 164 -7.89 -1.71 -9.92
N LEU A 165 -7.44 -2.76 -10.60
CA LEU A 165 -8.20 -3.39 -11.69
C LEU A 165 -9.41 -4.16 -11.17
N THR A 166 -9.34 -4.66 -9.96
CA THR A 166 -10.36 -5.50 -9.36
C THR A 166 -10.83 -4.94 -8.03
N LEU A 167 -12.06 -5.26 -7.67
CA LEU A 167 -12.67 -4.91 -6.40
C LEU A 167 -13.31 -6.18 -5.81
N PRO A 168 -12.76 -6.76 -4.74
CA PRO A 168 -13.39 -7.87 -4.02
C PRO A 168 -14.75 -7.46 -3.46
N GLN A 169 -15.77 -8.26 -3.70
CA GLN A 169 -17.15 -8.08 -3.23
C GLN A 169 -17.64 -9.39 -2.62
N GLU A 170 -18.77 -9.35 -1.91
CA GLU A 170 -19.40 -10.52 -1.30
C GLU A 170 -19.69 -11.65 -2.31
N ASN A 171 -20.07 -11.30 -3.53
CA ASN A 171 -20.44 -12.25 -4.59
C ASN A 171 -19.28 -12.62 -5.53
N GLY A 172 -18.05 -12.17 -5.26
CA GLY A 172 -16.88 -12.44 -6.08
C GLY A 172 -16.08 -11.20 -6.43
N ILE A 173 -15.28 -11.29 -7.49
CA ILE A 173 -14.40 -10.19 -7.94
C ILE A 173 -15.14 -9.34 -8.99
N ALA A 174 -15.29 -8.05 -8.70
CA ALA A 174 -15.87 -7.06 -9.61
C ALA A 174 -14.78 -6.19 -10.26
N PRO A 175 -15.08 -5.52 -11.41
CA PRO A 175 -14.18 -4.51 -11.98
C PRO A 175 -13.96 -3.35 -11.00
N GLY A 176 -12.69 -3.01 -10.76
CA GLY A 176 -12.27 -1.87 -9.94
C GLY A 176 -12.17 -0.55 -10.73
N CYS A 177 -11.70 0.48 -10.06
CA CYS A 177 -11.49 1.81 -10.64
C CYS A 177 -10.60 1.75 -11.89
N GLY A 178 -9.51 0.98 -11.84
CA GLY A 178 -8.57 0.81 -12.95
C GLY A 178 -9.21 0.24 -14.21
N SER A 179 -10.18 -0.69 -14.08
CA SER A 179 -10.93 -1.22 -15.23
C SER A 179 -11.79 -0.14 -15.89
N MET A 180 -12.39 0.76 -15.09
CA MET A 180 -13.16 1.89 -15.62
C MET A 180 -12.24 2.94 -16.26
N ILE A 181 -11.06 3.17 -15.72
CA ILE A 181 -10.03 4.03 -16.30
C ILE A 181 -9.58 3.47 -17.65
N GLN A 182 -9.35 2.15 -17.72
CA GLN A 182 -8.95 1.49 -18.97
C GLN A 182 -10.01 1.64 -20.08
N ALA A 183 -11.30 1.71 -19.74
CA ALA A 183 -12.34 1.99 -20.71
C ALA A 183 -12.19 3.39 -21.33
N VAL A 184 -11.86 4.42 -20.54
CA VAL A 184 -11.58 5.78 -21.03
C VAL A 184 -10.29 5.81 -21.86
N VAL A 185 -9.21 5.16 -21.39
CA VAL A 185 -7.95 5.06 -22.12
C VAL A 185 -8.14 4.38 -23.48
N ASN A 186 -8.90 3.28 -23.54
CA ASN A 186 -9.20 2.60 -24.80
C ASN A 186 -10.00 3.47 -25.77
N ALA A 187 -10.88 4.34 -25.26
CA ALA A 187 -11.68 5.23 -26.12
C ALA A 187 -10.87 6.42 -26.64
N THR A 188 -9.98 7.00 -25.82
CA THR A 188 -9.30 8.28 -26.10
C THR A 188 -7.86 8.13 -26.54
N GLY A 189 -7.21 6.99 -26.24
CA GLY A 189 -5.76 6.81 -26.40
C GLY A 189 -4.93 7.62 -25.39
N VAL A 190 -5.54 8.28 -24.40
CA VAL A 190 -4.86 9.17 -23.46
C VAL A 190 -4.73 8.48 -22.10
N GLU A 191 -3.49 8.33 -21.64
CA GLU A 191 -3.19 7.84 -20.31
C GLU A 191 -3.36 8.93 -19.24
N PRO A 192 -3.78 8.58 -18.01
CA PRO A 192 -3.78 9.51 -16.90
C PRO A 192 -2.40 10.10 -16.64
N VAL A 193 -2.32 11.42 -16.46
CA VAL A 193 -1.06 12.13 -16.15
C VAL A 193 -0.48 11.71 -14.80
N CYS A 194 -1.32 11.31 -13.85
CA CYS A 194 -0.89 10.71 -12.59
C CYS A 194 -2.05 9.98 -11.88
N SER A 195 -1.67 9.10 -10.95
CA SER A 195 -2.58 8.39 -10.05
C SER A 195 -2.27 8.77 -8.61
N ALA A 196 -3.31 8.98 -7.82
CA ALA A 196 -3.18 9.38 -6.41
C ALA A 196 -2.95 8.19 -5.47
N GLY A 197 -3.41 7.00 -5.86
CA GLY A 197 -3.34 5.79 -5.06
C GLY A 197 -2.07 4.98 -5.28
N LYS A 198 -1.79 4.09 -4.34
CA LYS A 198 -0.74 3.06 -4.46
C LYS A 198 -0.96 2.23 -5.73
N PRO A 199 0.07 1.83 -6.48
CA PRO A 199 1.49 1.79 -6.14
C PRO A 199 2.26 3.09 -6.35
N GLU A 200 1.61 4.22 -6.62
CA GLU A 200 2.31 5.50 -6.64
C GLU A 200 2.62 5.97 -5.20
N SER A 201 3.79 6.60 -5.00
CA SER A 201 4.22 7.04 -3.67
C SER A 201 3.51 8.30 -3.17
N ALA A 202 2.75 8.96 -4.03
CA ALA A 202 2.11 10.25 -3.74
C ALA A 202 1.27 10.24 -2.45
N MET A 203 0.60 9.11 -2.16
CA MET A 203 -0.17 8.94 -0.92
C MET A 203 0.71 9.01 0.33
N TYR A 204 1.88 8.39 0.30
CA TYR A 204 2.84 8.43 1.41
C TYR A 204 3.52 9.79 1.54
N ASP A 205 3.83 10.44 0.42
CA ASP A 205 4.37 11.81 0.42
C ASP A 205 3.37 12.81 1.00
N GLU A 206 2.08 12.70 0.67
CA GLU A 206 1.02 13.52 1.29
C GLU A 206 0.85 13.21 2.78
N ALA A 207 0.81 11.93 3.16
CA ALA A 207 0.63 11.51 4.55
C ALA A 207 1.72 12.09 5.46
N ARG A 208 3.00 12.03 5.05
CA ARG A 208 4.11 12.58 5.85
C ARG A 208 4.13 14.11 5.90
N ALA A 209 3.63 14.78 4.86
CA ALA A 209 3.49 16.22 4.85
C ALA A 209 2.34 16.68 5.78
N LEU A 210 1.18 16.03 5.68
CA LEU A 210 0.02 16.40 6.50
C LEU A 210 0.23 16.15 8.00
N VAL A 211 1.02 15.16 8.39
CA VAL A 211 1.32 14.92 9.82
C VAL A 211 2.24 15.98 10.40
N ALA A 212 3.08 16.60 9.60
CA ALA A 212 3.97 17.67 10.02
C ALA A 212 3.24 19.03 10.18
N GLY A 213 2.13 19.24 9.45
CA GLY A 213 1.42 20.51 9.38
C GLY A 213 2.04 21.49 8.37
N ASP A 214 1.34 22.60 8.15
CA ASP A 214 1.70 23.54 7.08
C ASP A 214 2.99 24.32 7.35
N ASP A 215 3.37 24.50 8.62
CA ASP A 215 4.53 25.31 9.05
C ASP A 215 5.79 24.48 9.36
N SER A 216 5.78 23.18 9.08
CA SER A 216 6.87 22.28 9.40
C SER A 216 7.33 21.47 8.21
N ASP A 217 8.61 21.12 8.16
CA ASP A 217 9.12 20.20 7.15
C ASP A 217 8.45 18.81 7.29
N PRO A 218 8.12 18.16 6.17
CA PRO A 218 7.61 16.79 6.19
C PRO A 218 8.53 15.84 6.94
N VAL A 219 7.98 14.85 7.67
CA VAL A 219 8.80 13.81 8.30
C VAL A 219 9.76 13.21 7.27
N ALA A 220 11.05 13.12 7.59
CA ALA A 220 12.05 12.58 6.67
C ALA A 220 11.70 11.15 6.22
N ARG A 221 11.91 10.82 4.94
CA ARG A 221 11.48 9.53 4.36
C ARG A 221 12.08 8.32 5.07
N GLU A 222 13.36 8.39 5.41
CA GLU A 222 14.09 7.36 6.15
C GLU A 222 13.60 7.16 7.59
N ARG A 223 12.75 8.06 8.07
CA ARG A 223 12.06 7.98 9.36
C ARG A 223 10.59 7.55 9.22
N CYS A 224 10.17 7.20 8.01
CA CYS A 224 8.83 6.70 7.71
C CYS A 224 8.90 5.21 7.36
N LEU A 225 7.86 4.45 7.73
CA LEU A 225 7.70 3.04 7.41
C LEU A 225 6.35 2.84 6.70
N ALA A 226 6.38 2.38 5.45
CA ALA A 226 5.18 1.94 4.74
C ALA A 226 4.82 0.53 5.21
N VAL A 227 3.56 0.31 5.60
CA VAL A 227 3.09 -0.99 6.10
C VAL A 227 1.85 -1.42 5.33
N GLY A 228 1.89 -2.59 4.73
CA GLY A 228 0.79 -3.11 3.94
C GLY A 228 0.80 -4.63 3.80
N ASP A 229 -0.28 -5.16 3.26
CA ASP A 229 -0.46 -6.58 3.01
C ASP A 229 -0.35 -6.95 1.53
N ARG A 230 -0.11 -5.97 0.64
CA ARG A 230 -0.01 -6.21 -0.80
C ARG A 230 1.34 -5.74 -1.34
N LEU A 231 2.02 -6.64 -2.07
CA LEU A 231 3.30 -6.32 -2.68
C LEU A 231 3.15 -5.35 -3.86
N ASP A 232 2.11 -5.50 -4.66
CA ASP A 232 1.84 -4.76 -5.90
C ASP A 232 1.25 -3.35 -5.68
N THR A 233 0.90 -3.01 -4.46
CA THR A 233 0.41 -1.67 -4.08
C THR A 233 1.27 -1.06 -2.97
N ASP A 234 1.20 -1.60 -1.75
CA ASP A 234 1.81 -0.99 -0.57
C ASP A 234 3.33 -1.00 -0.61
N ILE A 235 3.88 -2.19 -0.88
CA ILE A 235 5.33 -2.39 -0.90
C ILE A 235 5.94 -1.68 -2.10
N GLU A 236 5.29 -1.78 -3.27
CA GLU A 236 5.74 -1.08 -4.47
C GLU A 236 5.70 0.44 -4.28
N ALA A 237 4.64 0.99 -3.67
CA ALA A 237 4.55 2.43 -3.36
C ALA A 237 5.65 2.86 -2.39
N GLY A 238 5.94 2.06 -1.37
CA GLY A 238 7.06 2.29 -0.47
C GLY A 238 8.39 2.34 -1.21
N ASN A 239 8.67 1.33 -2.03
CA ASN A 239 9.92 1.21 -2.79
C ASN A 239 10.07 2.34 -3.83
N ARG A 240 9.00 2.70 -4.57
CA ARG A 240 9.01 3.83 -5.52
C ARG A 240 9.28 5.16 -4.81
N GLY A 241 8.76 5.34 -3.61
CA GLY A 241 8.95 6.55 -2.82
C GLY A 241 10.27 6.62 -2.04
N GLY A 242 11.05 5.53 -2.03
CA GLY A 242 12.28 5.43 -1.23
C GLY A 242 12.02 5.28 0.28
N TYR A 243 10.89 4.71 0.65
CA TYR A 243 10.52 4.36 2.01
C TYR A 243 10.97 2.94 2.36
N ASP A 244 11.36 2.71 3.59
CA ASP A 244 11.40 1.35 4.12
C ASP A 244 9.97 0.81 4.23
N SER A 245 9.79 -0.49 3.95
CA SER A 245 8.47 -1.11 3.89
C SER A 245 8.38 -2.39 4.72
N MET A 246 7.20 -2.67 5.26
CA MET A 246 6.91 -3.86 6.05
C MET A 246 5.69 -4.57 5.48
N ALA A 247 5.90 -5.79 5.00
CA ALA A 247 4.82 -6.68 4.58
C ALA A 247 4.26 -7.45 5.77
N VAL A 248 2.93 -7.39 5.97
CA VAL A 248 2.20 -8.23 6.92
C VAL A 248 1.49 -9.36 6.19
N LEU A 249 1.41 -10.54 6.81
CA LEU A 249 0.78 -11.74 6.24
C LEU A 249 -0.69 -11.90 6.69
N THR A 250 -1.32 -10.80 7.05
CA THR A 250 -2.72 -10.78 7.52
C THR A 250 -3.72 -10.48 6.40
N GLY A 251 -3.31 -10.31 5.17
CA GLY A 251 -4.16 -9.96 4.04
C GLY A 251 -3.94 -10.83 2.81
N VAL A 252 -3.54 -10.22 1.70
CA VAL A 252 -3.48 -10.84 0.36
C VAL A 252 -2.17 -11.58 0.12
N THR A 253 -1.05 -10.97 0.47
CA THR A 253 0.30 -11.52 0.19
C THR A 253 0.52 -12.86 0.93
N ASN A 254 0.99 -13.84 0.20
CA ASN A 254 1.35 -15.16 0.71
C ASN A 254 2.88 -15.41 0.62
N PRO A 255 3.40 -16.45 1.31
CA PRO A 255 4.83 -16.77 1.32
C PRO A 255 5.43 -17.02 -0.07
N THR A 256 4.70 -17.67 -0.97
CA THR A 256 5.16 -17.96 -2.34
C THR A 256 5.39 -16.66 -3.12
N GLU A 257 4.44 -15.72 -3.06
CA GLU A 257 4.58 -14.40 -3.69
C GLU A 257 5.78 -13.63 -3.14
N LEU A 258 6.04 -13.69 -1.82
CA LEU A 258 7.20 -13.07 -1.21
C LEU A 258 8.51 -13.66 -1.73
N MET A 259 8.64 -14.99 -1.75
CA MET A 259 9.85 -15.65 -2.25
C MET A 259 10.12 -15.33 -3.72
N LEU A 260 9.09 -15.17 -4.54
CA LEU A 260 9.19 -14.88 -5.97
C LEU A 260 9.16 -13.38 -6.29
N ALA A 261 9.15 -12.49 -5.28
CA ALA A 261 9.02 -11.06 -5.49
C ALA A 261 10.18 -10.48 -6.31
N PRO A 262 9.89 -9.79 -7.44
CA PRO A 262 10.91 -9.05 -8.17
C PRO A 262 11.39 -7.85 -7.33
N PRO A 263 12.57 -7.26 -7.62
CA PRO A 263 13.18 -6.23 -6.77
C PRO A 263 12.24 -5.07 -6.37
N ARG A 264 11.35 -4.63 -7.27
CA ARG A 264 10.41 -3.54 -7.00
C ARG A 264 9.33 -3.87 -5.96
N LEU A 265 9.07 -5.17 -5.72
CA LEU A 265 8.04 -5.69 -4.81
C LEU A 265 8.61 -6.28 -3.52
N ARG A 266 9.94 -6.23 -3.31
CA ARG A 266 10.57 -6.79 -2.11
C ARG A 266 10.42 -5.84 -0.93
N PRO A 267 9.80 -6.27 0.19
CA PRO A 267 9.71 -5.45 1.39
C PRO A 267 11.06 -5.36 2.13
N THR A 268 11.19 -4.32 2.95
CA THR A 268 12.33 -4.17 3.87
C THR A 268 12.21 -5.14 5.05
N TYR A 269 10.98 -5.37 5.53
CA TYR A 269 10.66 -6.29 6.64
C TYR A 269 9.49 -7.19 6.25
N ILE A 270 9.52 -8.42 6.74
CA ILE A 270 8.41 -9.38 6.65
C ILE A 270 8.00 -9.74 8.06
N VAL A 271 6.72 -9.57 8.39
CA VAL A 271 6.17 -9.91 9.71
C VAL A 271 4.84 -10.66 9.54
N ARG A 272 4.48 -11.48 10.52
CA ARG A 272 3.20 -12.17 10.50
C ARG A 272 2.02 -11.17 10.56
N ASP A 273 2.08 -10.25 11.53
CA ASP A 273 1.05 -9.24 11.81
C ASP A 273 1.68 -8.00 12.47
N LEU A 274 0.85 -7.02 12.84
CA LEU A 274 1.31 -5.75 13.40
C LEU A 274 2.05 -5.85 14.74
N ARG A 275 2.06 -7.00 15.43
CA ARG A 275 2.95 -7.19 16.59
C ARG A 275 4.42 -7.00 16.24
N GLY A 276 4.76 -7.27 14.96
CA GLY A 276 6.10 -6.99 14.45
C GLY A 276 6.56 -5.54 14.55
N LEU A 277 5.66 -4.55 14.68
CA LEU A 277 6.05 -3.16 14.97
C LEU A 277 6.78 -3.01 16.31
N ASN A 278 6.38 -3.79 17.30
CA ASN A 278 6.88 -3.71 18.69
C ASN A 278 7.98 -4.74 18.99
N MET A 279 8.54 -5.34 17.92
CA MET A 279 9.56 -6.39 18.04
C MET A 279 10.85 -5.99 17.29
N THR A 280 11.97 -6.52 17.75
CA THR A 280 13.22 -6.53 16.99
C THR A 280 13.09 -7.47 15.79
N GLN A 281 13.90 -7.24 14.76
CA GLN A 281 13.90 -8.07 13.57
C GLN A 281 15.29 -8.67 13.36
N PRO A 282 15.43 -10.00 13.32
CA PRO A 282 16.71 -10.62 13.02
C PRO A 282 17.12 -10.29 11.57
N MET A 283 18.40 -10.02 11.38
CA MET A 283 18.95 -9.77 10.05
C MET A 283 19.28 -11.10 9.36
N PRO A 284 18.75 -11.37 8.18
CA PRO A 284 19.16 -12.53 7.39
C PRO A 284 20.65 -12.46 7.04
N ARG A 285 21.34 -13.60 7.06
CA ARG A 285 22.77 -13.71 6.77
C ARG A 285 23.01 -14.81 5.75
N GLN A 286 23.81 -14.51 4.74
CA GLN A 286 24.32 -15.49 3.83
C GLN A 286 25.40 -16.31 4.51
N MET A 287 25.27 -17.63 4.47
CA MET A 287 26.29 -18.58 4.98
C MET A 287 27.20 -19.05 3.84
N ASP A 288 26.61 -19.31 2.71
CA ASP A 288 27.28 -19.63 1.44
C ASP A 288 26.37 -19.29 0.25
N GLU A 289 26.76 -19.67 -0.97
CA GLU A 289 25.99 -19.38 -2.19
C GLU A 289 24.61 -20.03 -2.26
N ARG A 290 24.38 -21.07 -1.45
CA ARG A 290 23.16 -21.88 -1.44
C ARG A 290 22.44 -21.91 -0.09
N CYS A 291 22.90 -21.15 0.89
CA CYS A 291 22.36 -21.18 2.25
C CYS A 291 22.28 -19.79 2.88
N TRP A 292 21.12 -19.48 3.44
CA TRP A 292 20.86 -18.29 4.25
C TRP A 292 20.28 -18.67 5.62
N THR A 293 20.53 -17.83 6.62
CA THR A 293 20.01 -18.01 7.97
C THR A 293 19.34 -16.71 8.45
N CYS A 294 18.34 -16.84 9.35
CA CYS A 294 17.68 -15.73 10.02
C CYS A 294 17.11 -16.23 11.36
N GLY A 295 17.37 -15.53 12.47
CA GLY A 295 16.78 -15.86 13.78
C GLY A 295 16.98 -17.31 14.24
N GLY A 296 18.10 -17.93 13.90
CA GLY A 296 18.38 -19.35 14.20
C GLY A 296 17.74 -20.36 13.23
N GLN A 297 16.96 -19.90 12.26
CA GLN A 297 16.40 -20.72 11.19
C GLN A 297 17.24 -20.65 9.92
N SER A 298 17.07 -21.62 9.01
CA SER A 298 17.84 -21.69 7.77
C SER A 298 16.96 -21.98 6.55
N ALA A 299 17.45 -21.52 5.40
CA ALA A 299 16.96 -21.90 4.07
C ALA A 299 18.15 -22.32 3.21
N SER A 300 18.01 -23.41 2.45
CA SER A 300 19.04 -23.92 1.58
C SER A 300 18.47 -24.39 0.25
N PHE A 301 19.30 -24.34 -0.80
CA PHE A 301 18.95 -24.85 -2.13
C PHE A 301 19.53 -26.24 -2.30
N ALA A 302 18.67 -27.24 -2.41
CA ALA A 302 19.05 -28.65 -2.50
C ALA A 302 19.61 -29.00 -3.90
N GLU A 303 20.25 -30.18 -4.03
CA GLU A 303 20.82 -30.66 -5.31
C GLU A 303 19.73 -30.95 -6.35
N ASP A 304 18.52 -31.33 -5.90
CA ASP A 304 17.34 -31.58 -6.74
C ASP A 304 16.71 -30.29 -7.31
N GLY A 305 17.26 -29.11 -6.98
CA GLY A 305 16.74 -27.83 -7.42
C GLY A 305 15.64 -27.26 -6.55
N GLY A 306 15.30 -27.90 -5.43
CA GLY A 306 14.27 -27.45 -4.48
C GLY A 306 14.83 -26.54 -3.38
N LEU A 307 14.06 -25.52 -2.98
CA LEU A 307 14.35 -24.72 -1.80
C LEU A 307 13.82 -25.46 -0.57
N ARG A 308 14.67 -25.63 0.44
CA ARG A 308 14.36 -26.31 1.71
C ARG A 308 14.52 -25.33 2.86
N VAL A 309 13.70 -25.46 3.89
CA VAL A 309 13.77 -24.66 5.12
C VAL A 309 13.82 -25.54 6.35
N SER A 310 14.37 -25.04 7.44
CA SER A 310 14.46 -25.76 8.70
C SER A 310 13.11 -25.89 9.41
N ASP A 311 12.15 -24.98 9.17
CA ASP A 311 10.84 -24.96 9.82
C ASP A 311 9.83 -24.15 8.99
N GLU A 312 8.84 -24.82 8.39
CA GLU A 312 7.78 -24.21 7.57
C GLU A 312 6.75 -23.42 8.39
N THR A 313 6.83 -23.44 9.73
CA THR A 313 5.97 -22.68 10.63
C THR A 313 6.65 -21.43 11.19
N SER A 314 7.89 -21.17 10.78
CA SER A 314 8.71 -20.06 11.30
C SER A 314 8.75 -18.87 10.32
N ILE A 315 8.43 -17.68 10.81
CA ILE A 315 8.60 -16.43 10.06
C ILE A 315 10.07 -16.15 9.75
N ASP A 316 11.00 -16.61 10.60
CA ASP A 316 12.43 -16.43 10.37
C ASP A 316 12.95 -17.37 9.29
N ALA A 317 12.40 -18.58 9.19
CA ALA A 317 12.68 -19.46 8.06
C ALA A 317 12.15 -18.88 6.74
N LEU A 318 10.98 -18.23 6.73
CA LEU A 318 10.47 -17.51 5.57
C LEU A 318 11.38 -16.34 5.18
N ARG A 319 11.90 -15.57 6.15
CA ARG A 319 12.87 -14.49 5.90
C ARG A 319 14.16 -15.01 5.27
N ALA A 320 14.67 -16.15 5.77
CA ALA A 320 15.84 -16.81 5.18
C ALA A 320 15.54 -17.30 3.76
N ALA A 321 14.37 -17.91 3.52
CA ALA A 321 13.94 -18.40 2.22
C ALA A 321 13.78 -17.27 1.19
N CYS A 322 13.14 -16.15 1.57
CA CYS A 322 13.04 -14.95 0.72
C CYS A 322 14.43 -14.40 0.36
N SER A 323 15.33 -14.29 1.34
CA SER A 323 16.67 -13.78 1.11
C SER A 323 17.47 -14.66 0.14
N LEU A 324 17.39 -15.99 0.30
CA LEU A 324 18.01 -16.94 -0.62
C LEU A 324 17.40 -16.85 -2.02
N ALA A 325 16.07 -16.89 -2.13
CA ALA A 325 15.36 -16.86 -3.41
C ALA A 325 15.66 -15.55 -4.19
N TRP A 326 15.70 -14.41 -3.50
CA TRP A 326 16.02 -13.12 -4.12
C TRP A 326 17.49 -13.03 -4.56
N ASP A 327 18.42 -13.51 -3.75
CA ASP A 327 19.83 -13.57 -4.11
C ASP A 327 20.05 -14.44 -5.36
N MET A 328 19.40 -15.60 -5.43
CA MET A 328 19.44 -16.46 -6.62
C MET A 328 18.82 -15.80 -7.85
N ALA A 329 17.65 -15.17 -7.69
CA ALA A 329 16.99 -14.46 -8.79
C ALA A 329 17.85 -13.31 -9.33
N ASP A 330 18.53 -12.56 -8.46
CA ASP A 330 19.42 -11.47 -8.81
C ASP A 330 20.69 -11.94 -9.55
N ARG A 331 21.07 -13.23 -9.35
CA ARG A 331 22.13 -13.91 -10.10
C ARG A 331 21.65 -14.60 -11.38
N GLY A 332 20.34 -14.47 -11.72
CA GLY A 332 19.75 -15.06 -12.92
C GLY A 332 19.30 -16.52 -12.78
N SER A 333 19.18 -17.03 -11.55
CA SER A 333 18.79 -18.42 -11.24
C SER A 333 17.57 -18.47 -10.31
N ALA A 334 16.48 -17.78 -10.67
CA ALA A 334 15.26 -17.77 -9.85
C ALA A 334 14.73 -19.20 -9.60
N PRO A 335 14.27 -19.52 -8.37
CA PRO A 335 13.70 -20.83 -8.09
C PRO A 335 12.37 -21.02 -8.83
N ASP A 336 12.05 -22.28 -9.21
CA ASP A 336 10.73 -22.65 -9.76
C ASP A 336 9.69 -22.59 -8.64
N SER A 337 8.53 -22.01 -8.91
CA SER A 337 7.42 -21.90 -7.95
C SER A 337 6.99 -23.25 -7.37
N ARG A 338 7.14 -24.35 -8.15
CA ARG A 338 6.80 -25.73 -7.73
C ARG A 338 7.83 -26.34 -6.79
N SER A 339 8.99 -25.73 -6.64
CA SER A 339 10.10 -26.21 -5.81
C SER A 339 10.26 -25.42 -4.51
N LEU A 340 9.29 -24.55 -4.18
CA LEU A 340 9.30 -23.76 -2.96
C LEU A 340 8.69 -24.52 -1.79
N PRO A 341 9.11 -24.26 -0.54
CA PRO A 341 8.48 -24.79 0.65
C PRO A 341 7.06 -24.24 0.84
N ASP A 342 6.19 -25.06 1.44
CA ASP A 342 4.79 -24.72 1.72
C ASP A 342 4.66 -24.19 3.14
N PHE A 343 4.69 -22.86 3.28
CA PHE A 343 4.53 -22.20 4.56
C PHE A 343 3.06 -22.03 4.93
N THR A 344 2.68 -22.48 6.13
CA THR A 344 1.34 -22.25 6.68
C THR A 344 1.34 -21.00 7.56
N VAL A 345 0.78 -19.88 7.06
CA VAL A 345 0.79 -18.57 7.75
C VAL A 345 0.11 -18.64 9.12
N GLU A 346 -1.01 -19.38 9.25
CA GLU A 346 -1.75 -19.52 10.50
C GLU A 346 -0.91 -20.17 11.61
N SER A 347 0.00 -21.08 11.26
CA SER A 347 0.89 -21.75 12.21
C SER A 347 2.18 -20.98 12.52
N MET A 348 2.50 -19.94 11.75
CA MET A 348 3.72 -19.14 11.98
C MET A 348 3.68 -18.46 13.35
N GLY A 349 4.68 -18.72 14.17
CA GLY A 349 4.95 -17.94 15.39
C GLY A 349 5.27 -16.49 15.08
N VAL A 350 5.11 -15.62 16.09
CA VAL A 350 5.34 -14.15 15.93
C VAL A 350 6.82 -13.81 15.75
N GLY A 351 7.70 -14.79 15.84
CA GLY A 351 9.14 -14.63 15.95
C GLY A 351 9.57 -14.58 17.41
N ALA A 352 10.55 -15.37 17.79
CA ALA A 352 11.04 -15.33 19.17
C ALA A 352 11.80 -14.03 19.41
N ALA A 353 11.37 -13.26 20.42
CA ALA A 353 12.27 -12.33 21.07
C ALA A 353 13.35 -13.18 21.77
N SER A 354 14.55 -13.24 21.19
CA SER A 354 15.73 -13.79 21.83
C SER A 354 16.52 -12.69 22.51
#